data_6e01af7c91cddba13f07a5b1a0e0dd46
#
_entry.id   6e01af7c91cddba13f07a5b1a0e0dd46
#
_cell.length_a   1.000
_cell.length_b   1.000
_cell.length_c   1.000
_cell.angle_alpha   90.00
_cell.angle_beta   90.00
_cell.angle_gamma   90.00
#
_symmetry.space_group_name_H-M   'P 1'
#
loop_
_entity.id
_entity.type
_entity.pdbx_description
1 polymer ?
#
loop_
_entity_poly.entity_id
_entity_poly.type
_entity_poly.pdbx_seq_one_letter_code
_entity_poly.pdbx_strand_id
1 'polypeptide(L)'
;MREPPDSTGHKYGPESTQRRNMVSQVDKTIGYLRQRIRESGLESNLNLIITSDHGMETVIKSDEIHLRNVENFTFSDIQFELLDYGPNGLLIPKEGKLEHVYSVLKNAHPKLHVYKKEEFPKRFHYANHSRITPLLMYSDPGYLGHSHLSAFQRYKVQFNTGEHGFDNEAMNMKTIFRAVGPAFKQGLIVEPFESVNVYALLCELLGIAPEPHDGSLDATRSMLRESPACPASLRAPTARPLRARHCRTDSAT
;
A
#
# COMPACT_ATOMS: atom_id res chain seq x y z
N MET A 1 -6.26 -11.87 -11.16
CA MET A 1 -5.05 -12.28 -11.94
C MET A 1 -3.88 -11.69 -11.18
N ARG A 2 -2.93 -12.51 -10.70
CA ARG A 2 -1.74 -11.97 -10.03
C ARG A 2 -0.80 -11.40 -11.08
N GLU A 3 -0.43 -10.16 -10.94
CA GLU A 3 0.39 -9.43 -11.91
C GLU A 3 1.88 -9.80 -11.77
N PRO A 4 2.60 -10.13 -12.85
CA PRO A 4 4.06 -10.16 -12.81
C PRO A 4 4.62 -8.73 -12.63
N PRO A 5 5.68 -8.48 -11.86
CA PRO A 5 6.60 -9.42 -11.20
C PRO A 5 6.20 -9.89 -9.80
N ASP A 6 5.12 -9.36 -9.21
CA ASP A 6 4.66 -9.69 -7.86
C ASP A 6 4.49 -11.20 -7.66
N SER A 7 3.65 -11.84 -8.47
CA SER A 7 3.40 -13.29 -8.38
C SER A 7 4.67 -14.14 -8.51
N THR A 8 5.65 -13.66 -9.28
CA THR A 8 6.95 -14.32 -9.43
C THR A 8 7.79 -14.14 -8.18
N GLY A 9 7.75 -12.96 -7.56
CA GLY A 9 8.38 -12.66 -6.27
C GLY A 9 7.85 -13.55 -5.16
N HIS A 10 6.54 -13.71 -5.05
CA HIS A 10 5.92 -14.63 -4.08
C HIS A 10 6.39 -16.07 -4.28
N LYS A 11 6.37 -16.54 -5.52
CA LYS A 11 6.67 -17.96 -5.81
C LYS A 11 8.13 -18.32 -5.65
N TYR A 12 9.03 -17.48 -6.13
CA TYR A 12 10.46 -17.80 -6.26
C TYR A 12 11.37 -16.95 -5.36
N GLY A 13 10.82 -15.92 -4.73
CA GLY A 13 11.56 -14.97 -3.92
C GLY A 13 12.09 -13.76 -4.69
N PRO A 14 12.35 -12.63 -3.98
CA PRO A 14 12.79 -11.38 -4.59
C PRO A 14 14.16 -11.49 -5.29
N GLU A 15 15.05 -12.33 -4.79
CA GLU A 15 16.42 -12.51 -5.34
C GLU A 15 16.52 -13.55 -6.45
N SER A 16 15.40 -14.18 -6.84
CA SER A 16 15.40 -15.25 -7.83
C SER A 16 15.70 -14.76 -9.24
N THR A 17 16.31 -15.66 -10.04
CA THR A 17 16.52 -15.43 -11.48
C THR A 17 15.19 -15.25 -12.21
N GLN A 18 14.15 -15.99 -11.81
CA GLN A 18 12.82 -15.90 -12.38
C GLN A 18 12.23 -14.49 -12.20
N ARG A 19 12.37 -13.90 -11.01
CA ARG A 19 11.90 -12.53 -10.75
C ARG A 19 12.72 -11.52 -11.57
N ARG A 20 14.04 -11.64 -11.64
CA ARG A 20 14.89 -10.77 -12.47
C ARG A 20 14.50 -10.83 -13.94
N ASN A 21 14.25 -12.01 -14.48
CA ASN A 21 13.80 -12.19 -15.86
C ASN A 21 12.44 -11.51 -16.08
N MET A 22 11.52 -11.61 -15.12
CA MET A 22 10.20 -10.97 -15.20
C MET A 22 10.31 -9.44 -15.19
N VAL A 23 11.15 -8.86 -14.33
CA VAL A 23 11.44 -7.41 -14.32
C VAL A 23 12.01 -6.97 -15.67
N SER A 24 12.94 -7.73 -16.24
CA SER A 24 13.49 -7.45 -17.58
C SER A 24 12.42 -7.51 -18.68
N GLN A 25 11.44 -8.41 -18.56
CA GLN A 25 10.32 -8.48 -19.50
C GLN A 25 9.40 -7.27 -19.38
N VAL A 26 9.08 -6.84 -18.16
CA VAL A 26 8.29 -5.61 -17.92
C VAL A 26 9.02 -4.39 -18.45
N ASP A 27 10.33 -4.28 -18.23
CA ASP A 27 11.16 -3.19 -18.75
C ASP A 27 11.12 -3.12 -20.30
N LYS A 28 11.22 -4.28 -20.98
CA LYS A 28 11.05 -4.34 -22.45
C LYS A 28 9.68 -3.86 -22.90
N THR A 29 8.62 -4.21 -22.16
CA THR A 29 7.26 -3.76 -22.46
C THR A 29 7.12 -2.25 -22.30
N ILE A 30 7.72 -1.68 -21.25
CA ILE A 30 7.79 -0.21 -21.05
C ILE A 30 8.59 0.43 -22.19
N GLY A 31 9.71 -0.17 -22.59
CA GLY A 31 10.50 0.28 -23.75
C GLY A 31 9.67 0.35 -25.03
N TYR A 32 8.89 -0.70 -25.30
CA TYR A 32 7.97 -0.73 -26.44
C TYR A 32 6.90 0.37 -26.34
N LEU A 33 6.28 0.55 -25.16
CA LEU A 33 5.30 1.62 -24.95
C LEU A 33 5.90 2.99 -25.25
N ARG A 34 7.10 3.28 -24.74
CA ARG A 34 7.80 4.54 -25.00
C ARG A 34 8.12 4.76 -26.47
N GLN A 35 8.50 3.70 -27.18
CA GLN A 35 8.71 3.75 -28.62
C GLN A 35 7.39 4.10 -29.36
N ARG A 36 6.28 3.46 -29.00
CA ARG A 36 4.97 3.76 -29.62
C ARG A 36 4.50 5.20 -29.35
N ILE A 37 4.73 5.73 -28.14
CA ILE A 37 4.44 7.12 -27.80
C ILE A 37 5.22 8.08 -28.72
N ARG A 38 6.51 7.80 -28.96
CA ARG A 38 7.37 8.61 -29.84
C ARG A 38 6.89 8.53 -31.30
N GLU A 39 6.67 7.34 -31.82
CA GLU A 39 6.21 7.12 -33.18
C GLU A 39 4.83 7.74 -33.48
N SER A 40 4.00 7.86 -32.44
CA SER A 40 2.69 8.52 -32.53
C SER A 40 2.75 10.06 -32.36
N GLY A 41 3.95 10.65 -32.19
CA GLY A 41 4.11 12.09 -31.99
C GLY A 41 3.59 12.63 -30.66
N LEU A 42 3.33 11.75 -29.69
CA LEU A 42 2.73 12.13 -28.39
C LEU A 42 3.78 12.53 -27.35
N GLU A 43 5.07 12.36 -27.61
CA GLU A 43 6.15 12.57 -26.62
C GLU A 43 6.16 13.98 -26.03
N SER A 44 5.76 14.99 -26.80
CA SER A 44 5.68 16.38 -26.36
C SER A 44 4.42 16.72 -25.55
N ASN A 45 3.41 15.86 -25.57
CA ASN A 45 2.08 16.14 -24.97
C ASN A 45 1.69 15.13 -23.88
N LEU A 46 2.51 14.11 -23.64
CA LEU A 46 2.18 13.03 -22.72
C LEU A 46 3.20 12.95 -21.57
N ASN A 47 2.68 13.00 -20.35
CA ASN A 47 3.45 12.67 -19.17
C ASN A 47 3.30 11.18 -18.84
N LEU A 48 4.41 10.47 -18.72
CA LEU A 48 4.45 9.06 -18.36
C LEU A 48 5.08 8.92 -16.97
N ILE A 49 4.35 8.30 -16.06
CA ILE A 49 4.80 7.93 -14.72
C ILE A 49 4.88 6.40 -14.64
N ILE A 50 5.99 5.88 -14.16
CA ILE A 50 6.24 4.47 -13.93
C ILE A 50 6.55 4.31 -12.45
N THR A 51 5.70 3.55 -11.75
CA THR A 51 5.84 3.32 -10.32
C THR A 51 5.38 1.91 -9.97
N SER A 52 5.61 1.48 -8.75
CA SER A 52 5.10 0.24 -8.17
C SER A 52 4.47 0.55 -6.81
N ASP A 53 3.60 -0.30 -6.35
CA ASP A 53 2.85 -0.17 -5.09
C ASP A 53 3.71 -0.55 -3.86
N HIS A 54 4.56 -1.58 -3.97
CA HIS A 54 5.40 -2.09 -2.88
C HIS A 54 6.64 -2.81 -3.41
N GLY A 55 7.54 -3.13 -2.48
CA GLY A 55 8.66 -4.03 -2.69
C GLY A 55 8.32 -5.49 -2.36
N MET A 56 9.33 -6.29 -2.03
CA MET A 56 9.20 -7.72 -1.71
C MET A 56 10.33 -8.14 -0.78
N GLU A 57 10.00 -8.90 0.28
CA GLU A 57 10.97 -9.45 1.22
C GLU A 57 11.04 -10.97 1.09
N THR A 58 12.19 -11.56 1.38
CA THR A 58 12.36 -13.01 1.46
C THR A 58 11.72 -13.56 2.73
N VAL A 59 10.93 -14.61 2.62
CA VAL A 59 10.31 -15.27 3.77
C VAL A 59 11.30 -16.22 4.43
N ILE A 60 11.44 -16.14 5.76
CA ILE A 60 12.26 -17.00 6.61
C ILE A 60 11.42 -18.20 7.02
N LYS A 61 11.58 -19.32 6.32
CA LYS A 61 10.78 -20.54 6.54
C LYS A 61 11.20 -21.37 7.75
N SER A 62 12.37 -21.09 8.32
CA SER A 62 12.91 -21.85 9.46
C SER A 62 12.43 -21.33 10.82
N ASP A 63 11.77 -20.17 10.86
CA ASP A 63 11.37 -19.51 12.10
C ASP A 63 9.98 -18.86 11.90
N GLU A 64 8.96 -19.70 11.74
CA GLU A 64 7.58 -19.27 11.52
C GLU A 64 6.87 -19.03 12.86
N ILE A 65 6.02 -18.01 12.90
CA ILE A 65 5.24 -17.66 14.09
C ILE A 65 3.91 -18.43 14.07
N HIS A 66 3.78 -19.46 14.88
CA HIS A 66 2.57 -20.27 14.97
C HIS A 66 1.69 -19.83 16.15
N LEU A 67 0.65 -19.05 15.91
CA LEU A 67 -0.22 -18.53 16.97
C LEU A 67 -0.89 -19.65 17.78
N ARG A 68 -1.19 -20.78 17.16
CA ARG A 68 -1.77 -21.94 17.85
C ARG A 68 -0.88 -22.52 18.95
N ASN A 69 0.44 -22.36 18.83
CA ASN A 69 1.41 -22.88 19.79
C ASN A 69 1.68 -21.90 20.94
N VAL A 70 1.06 -20.72 20.91
CA VAL A 70 1.21 -19.73 21.98
C VAL A 70 0.47 -20.22 23.22
N GLU A 71 1.21 -20.31 24.32
CA GLU A 71 0.65 -20.74 25.61
C GLU A 71 -0.51 -19.82 26.03
N ASN A 72 -1.57 -20.41 26.55
CA ASN A 72 -2.80 -19.71 26.97
C ASN A 72 -3.57 -18.98 25.87
N PHE A 73 -3.21 -19.13 24.59
CA PHE A 73 -3.99 -18.64 23.46
C PHE A 73 -4.89 -19.73 22.89
N THR A 74 -6.12 -19.39 22.59
CA THR A 74 -7.05 -20.28 21.87
C THR A 74 -7.87 -19.49 20.85
N PHE A 75 -8.02 -20.05 19.64
CA PHE A 75 -8.90 -19.48 18.62
C PHE A 75 -10.38 -19.52 19.02
N SER A 76 -10.77 -20.31 20.04
CA SER A 76 -12.13 -20.29 20.59
C SER A 76 -12.50 -18.96 21.24
N ASP A 77 -11.52 -18.14 21.62
CA ASP A 77 -11.72 -16.79 22.15
C ASP A 77 -11.84 -15.71 21.06
N ILE A 78 -11.68 -16.10 19.79
CA ILE A 78 -11.73 -15.20 18.63
C ILE A 78 -13.10 -15.33 17.95
N GLN A 79 -13.73 -14.17 17.67
CA GLN A 79 -14.97 -14.07 16.91
C GLN A 79 -14.68 -13.97 15.40
N PHE A 80 -13.65 -13.21 15.02
CA PHE A 80 -13.22 -13.01 13.63
C PHE A 80 -11.69 -12.93 13.55
N GLU A 81 -11.14 -13.57 12.55
CA GLU A 81 -9.73 -13.51 12.23
C GLU A 81 -9.50 -13.29 10.74
N LEU A 82 -8.50 -12.46 10.41
CA LEU A 82 -7.90 -12.37 9.09
C LEU A 82 -6.40 -12.57 9.27
N LEU A 83 -5.95 -13.77 9.01
CA LEU A 83 -4.58 -14.25 9.16
C LEU A 83 -4.17 -15.01 7.89
N ASP A 84 -2.92 -15.45 7.80
CA ASP A 84 -2.39 -16.26 6.68
C ASP A 84 -2.38 -15.58 5.30
N TYR A 85 -2.49 -14.24 5.25
CA TYR A 85 -2.44 -13.43 4.04
C TYR A 85 -1.22 -12.48 4.04
N GLY A 86 -0.08 -12.95 4.53
CA GLY A 86 1.14 -12.15 4.64
C GLY A 86 1.50 -11.82 6.10
N PRO A 87 2.27 -10.76 6.34
CA PRO A 87 2.80 -10.44 7.67
C PRO A 87 1.78 -9.80 8.62
N ASN A 88 0.58 -9.46 8.16
CA ASN A 88 -0.41 -8.71 8.92
C ASN A 88 -1.53 -9.61 9.43
N GLY A 89 -2.04 -9.31 10.61
CA GLY A 89 -3.19 -9.97 11.18
C GLY A 89 -4.21 -9.01 11.79
N LEU A 90 -5.48 -9.34 11.64
CA LEU A 90 -6.60 -8.60 12.20
C LEU A 90 -7.47 -9.56 13.02
N LEU A 91 -7.74 -9.21 14.26
CA LEU A 91 -8.54 -10.04 15.18
C LEU A 91 -9.68 -9.26 15.81
N ILE A 92 -10.84 -9.91 15.90
CA ILE A 92 -11.93 -9.50 16.80
C ILE A 92 -12.06 -10.58 17.87
N PRO A 93 -11.57 -10.35 19.09
CA PRO A 93 -11.85 -11.24 20.21
C PRO A 93 -13.34 -11.27 20.56
N LYS A 94 -13.82 -12.38 21.14
CA LYS A 94 -15.16 -12.46 21.72
C LYS A 94 -15.33 -11.47 22.87
N GLU A 95 -16.58 -11.17 23.20
CA GLU A 95 -16.92 -10.28 24.30
C GLU A 95 -16.18 -10.68 25.60
N GLY A 96 -15.58 -9.69 26.28
CA GLY A 96 -14.79 -9.88 27.49
C GLY A 96 -13.42 -10.53 27.31
N LYS A 97 -12.99 -10.89 26.06
CA LYS A 97 -11.73 -11.58 25.81
C LYS A 97 -10.61 -10.69 25.28
N LEU A 98 -10.86 -9.42 24.99
CA LEU A 98 -9.91 -8.50 24.38
C LEU A 98 -8.59 -8.42 25.15
N GLU A 99 -8.65 -8.13 26.46
CA GLU A 99 -7.47 -7.96 27.30
C GLU A 99 -6.69 -9.26 27.45
N HIS A 100 -7.37 -10.39 27.60
CA HIS A 100 -6.73 -11.69 27.68
C HIS A 100 -5.96 -12.01 26.38
N VAL A 101 -6.62 -11.94 25.23
CA VAL A 101 -6.01 -12.22 23.91
C VAL A 101 -4.83 -11.28 23.65
N TYR A 102 -4.99 -9.98 23.95
CA TYR A 102 -3.92 -9.00 23.79
C TYR A 102 -2.71 -9.34 24.67
N SER A 103 -2.90 -9.57 25.96
CA SER A 103 -1.81 -9.84 26.91
C SER A 103 -1.01 -11.10 26.55
N VAL A 104 -1.69 -12.12 26.03
CA VAL A 104 -1.06 -13.38 25.64
C VAL A 104 -0.29 -13.21 24.32
N LEU A 105 -0.89 -12.58 23.30
CA LEU A 105 -0.26 -12.43 21.99
C LEU A 105 0.84 -11.39 21.96
N LYS A 106 0.77 -10.34 22.78
CA LYS A 106 1.78 -9.26 22.84
C LYS A 106 3.20 -9.78 23.09
N ASN A 107 3.34 -10.86 23.82
CA ASN A 107 4.62 -11.46 24.22
C ASN A 107 4.87 -12.82 23.54
N ALA A 108 4.05 -13.19 22.57
CA ALA A 108 4.09 -14.50 21.95
C ALA A 108 5.38 -14.79 21.17
N HIS A 109 5.93 -13.76 20.51
CA HIS A 109 7.15 -13.88 19.73
C HIS A 109 7.85 -12.54 19.59
N PRO A 110 9.22 -12.47 19.68
CA PRO A 110 9.96 -11.21 19.61
C PRO A 110 9.84 -10.49 18.26
N LYS A 111 9.41 -11.20 17.21
CA LYS A 111 9.23 -10.70 15.84
C LYS A 111 7.77 -10.44 15.49
N LEU A 112 6.85 -10.57 16.45
CA LEU A 112 5.43 -10.28 16.29
C LEU A 112 5.06 -9.03 17.10
N HIS A 113 4.56 -8.03 16.42
CA HIS A 113 4.09 -6.79 17.04
C HIS A 113 2.57 -6.81 17.12
N VAL A 114 2.02 -6.78 18.32
CA VAL A 114 0.58 -6.83 18.59
C VAL A 114 0.15 -5.56 19.29
N TYR A 115 -0.92 -4.97 18.78
CA TYR A 115 -1.47 -3.71 19.28
C TYR A 115 -2.97 -3.78 19.46
N LYS A 116 -3.46 -3.07 20.46
CA LYS A 116 -4.84 -2.60 20.42
C LYS A 116 -4.96 -1.51 19.37
N LYS A 117 -6.11 -1.37 18.76
CA LYS A 117 -6.36 -0.41 17.68
C LYS A 117 -5.94 1.02 18.04
N GLU A 118 -6.25 1.47 19.24
CA GLU A 118 -5.93 2.81 19.77
C GLU A 118 -4.44 3.03 20.03
N GLU A 119 -3.68 1.95 20.20
CA GLU A 119 -2.24 1.96 20.44
C GLU A 119 -1.40 1.82 19.17
N PHE A 120 -2.06 1.54 18.02
CA PHE A 120 -1.36 1.28 16.76
C PHE A 120 -0.56 2.51 16.30
N PRO A 121 0.69 2.34 15.82
CA PRO A 121 1.54 3.47 15.48
C PRO A 121 0.90 4.39 14.43
N LYS A 122 0.74 5.68 14.79
CA LYS A 122 0.08 6.69 13.95
C LYS A 122 0.75 6.89 12.58
N ARG A 123 2.06 6.64 12.49
CA ARG A 123 2.83 6.77 11.24
C ARG A 123 2.32 5.87 10.09
N PHE A 124 1.58 4.82 10.42
CA PHE A 124 0.98 3.94 9.40
C PHE A 124 -0.31 4.50 8.80
N HIS A 125 -0.93 5.53 9.39
CA HIS A 125 -2.21 6.10 8.95
C HIS A 125 -3.30 5.06 8.68
N TYR A 126 -3.36 3.99 9.50
CA TYR A 126 -4.12 2.79 9.20
C TYR A 126 -5.28 2.53 10.17
N ALA A 127 -5.03 2.64 11.49
CA ALA A 127 -5.96 2.15 12.50
C ALA A 127 -7.22 3.02 12.70
N ASN A 128 -7.17 4.31 12.33
CA ASN A 128 -8.28 5.25 12.55
C ASN A 128 -9.42 5.06 11.53
N HIS A 129 -10.00 3.87 11.47
CA HIS A 129 -11.14 3.57 10.60
C HIS A 129 -12.04 2.52 11.22
N SER A 130 -13.36 2.60 10.98
CA SER A 130 -14.36 1.69 11.55
C SER A 130 -14.19 0.24 11.12
N ARG A 131 -13.62 -0.02 9.93
CA ARG A 131 -13.36 -1.37 9.40
C ARG A 131 -12.14 -2.06 10.01
N ILE A 132 -11.30 -1.34 10.75
CA ILE A 132 -10.13 -1.93 11.41
C ILE A 132 -10.55 -2.53 12.75
N THR A 133 -10.09 -3.76 13.00
CA THR A 133 -10.45 -4.59 14.16
C THR A 133 -9.83 -4.08 15.46
N PRO A 134 -10.38 -4.48 16.64
CA PRO A 134 -9.84 -4.06 17.94
C PRO A 134 -8.39 -4.47 18.18
N LEU A 135 -7.94 -5.60 17.63
CA LEU A 135 -6.53 -6.04 17.66
C LEU A 135 -5.95 -6.10 16.27
N LEU A 136 -4.74 -5.58 16.14
CA LEU A 136 -3.91 -5.61 14.94
C LEU A 136 -2.56 -6.23 15.28
N MET A 137 -1.98 -6.91 14.31
CA MET A 137 -0.62 -7.39 14.44
C MET A 137 0.12 -7.31 13.10
N TYR A 138 1.43 -7.18 13.17
CA TYR A 138 2.32 -7.34 12.03
C TYR A 138 3.63 -7.98 12.49
N SER A 139 4.33 -8.61 11.55
CA SER A 139 5.62 -9.25 11.82
C SER A 139 6.78 -8.45 11.26
N ASP A 140 7.96 -8.60 11.86
CA ASP A 140 9.21 -8.09 11.30
C ASP A 140 9.46 -8.65 9.89
N PRO A 141 10.24 -7.93 9.04
CA PRO A 141 10.56 -8.38 7.70
C PRO A 141 11.08 -9.82 7.65
N GLY A 142 10.47 -10.62 6.78
CA GLY A 142 10.78 -12.03 6.61
C GLY A 142 9.95 -13.00 7.47
N TYR A 143 9.30 -12.52 8.52
CA TYR A 143 8.49 -13.36 9.42
C TYR A 143 7.01 -13.33 9.05
N LEU A 144 6.34 -14.47 9.17
CA LEU A 144 4.89 -14.59 8.92
C LEU A 144 4.20 -15.21 10.13
N GLY A 145 3.06 -14.64 10.51
CA GLY A 145 2.17 -15.21 11.54
C GLY A 145 1.16 -16.16 10.91
N HIS A 146 1.10 -17.40 11.39
CA HIS A 146 0.20 -18.43 10.90
C HIS A 146 -0.86 -18.81 11.93
N SER A 147 -2.12 -18.93 11.49
CA SER A 147 -3.24 -19.39 12.30
C SER A 147 -3.27 -20.92 12.39
N HIS A 148 -3.00 -21.60 11.28
CA HIS A 148 -3.22 -23.04 11.14
C HIS A 148 -2.19 -23.75 10.26
N LEU A 149 -1.44 -24.73 10.83
CA LEU A 149 -0.72 -25.73 10.04
C LEU A 149 -1.66 -26.61 9.18
N SER A 150 -2.90 -26.84 9.65
CA SER A 150 -3.84 -27.76 9.00
C SER A 150 -4.47 -27.21 7.71
N ALA A 151 -4.58 -25.92 7.53
CA ALA A 151 -5.06 -25.34 6.26
C ALA A 151 -4.06 -25.59 5.13
N PHE A 152 -2.77 -25.52 5.42
CA PHE A 152 -1.70 -25.84 4.48
C PHE A 152 -1.75 -27.29 3.99
N GLN A 153 -1.92 -28.23 4.92
CA GLN A 153 -2.02 -29.66 4.57
C GLN A 153 -3.29 -29.97 3.78
N ARG A 154 -4.40 -29.28 4.08
CA ARG A 154 -5.70 -29.53 3.44
C ARG A 154 -5.80 -28.94 2.03
N TYR A 155 -5.21 -27.77 1.76
CA TYR A 155 -5.40 -27.06 0.48
C TYR A 155 -4.17 -27.03 -0.42
N LYS A 156 -3.06 -27.69 -0.03
CA LYS A 156 -1.77 -27.67 -0.75
C LYS A 156 -1.35 -26.24 -1.15
N VAL A 157 -1.60 -25.27 -0.29
CA VAL A 157 -1.18 -23.89 -0.51
C VAL A 157 0.34 -23.88 -0.47
N GLN A 158 0.96 -23.51 -1.57
CA GLN A 158 2.41 -23.39 -1.64
C GLN A 158 2.80 -22.14 -0.83
N PHE A 159 3.63 -22.31 0.20
CA PHE A 159 4.19 -21.19 0.95
C PHE A 159 4.93 -20.25 0.01
N ASN A 160 4.65 -18.97 0.13
CA ASN A 160 5.38 -17.95 -0.59
C ASN A 160 6.85 -17.96 -0.15
N THR A 161 7.74 -17.76 -1.11
CA THR A 161 9.17 -17.57 -0.86
C THR A 161 9.48 -16.09 -0.67
N GLY A 162 8.62 -15.21 -1.18
CA GLY A 162 8.63 -13.78 -0.96
C GLY A 162 7.27 -13.29 -0.50
N GLU A 163 7.27 -12.26 0.33
CA GLU A 163 6.07 -11.56 0.84
C GLU A 163 6.30 -10.07 0.96
N HIS A 164 5.20 -9.34 1.05
CA HIS A 164 5.15 -7.90 1.25
C HIS A 164 4.09 -7.51 2.29
N GLY A 165 3.99 -6.22 2.62
CA GLY A 165 3.07 -5.75 3.66
C GLY A 165 3.72 -5.65 5.04
N PHE A 166 5.04 -5.82 5.12
CA PHE A 166 5.84 -5.52 6.31
C PHE A 166 5.88 -4.02 6.58
N ASP A 167 6.57 -3.64 7.66
CA ASP A 167 6.79 -2.25 8.00
C ASP A 167 7.30 -1.46 6.77
N ASN A 168 6.62 -0.36 6.43
CA ASN A 168 6.94 0.46 5.26
C ASN A 168 8.28 1.22 5.39
N GLU A 169 8.91 1.23 6.57
CA GLU A 169 10.28 1.72 6.74
C GLU A 169 11.33 0.70 6.31
N ALA A 170 10.98 -0.58 6.24
CA ALA A 170 11.90 -1.60 5.74
C ALA A 170 12.31 -1.32 4.28
N MET A 171 13.63 -1.38 4.02
CA MET A 171 14.18 -1.02 2.71
C MET A 171 13.58 -1.87 1.58
N ASN A 172 13.35 -3.17 1.81
CA ASN A 172 12.82 -4.08 0.81
C ASN A 172 11.31 -3.88 0.53
N MET A 173 10.62 -3.07 1.35
CA MET A 173 9.24 -2.62 1.07
C MET A 173 9.20 -1.35 0.22
N LYS A 174 10.31 -0.64 0.08
CA LYS A 174 10.41 0.55 -0.78
C LYS A 174 10.25 0.17 -2.24
N THR A 175 9.77 1.13 -3.03
CA THR A 175 9.49 0.92 -4.44
C THR A 175 10.13 2.00 -5.31
N ILE A 176 9.82 2.00 -6.60
CA ILE A 176 10.40 2.91 -7.58
C ILE A 176 9.41 3.99 -8.01
N PHE A 177 9.95 5.14 -8.37
CA PHE A 177 9.21 6.19 -9.08
C PHE A 177 10.08 6.76 -10.20
N ARG A 178 9.54 6.78 -11.42
CA ARG A 178 10.14 7.44 -12.59
C ARG A 178 9.08 8.21 -13.34
N ALA A 179 9.43 9.41 -13.77
CA ALA A 179 8.52 10.24 -14.54
C ALA A 179 9.26 10.87 -15.73
N VAL A 180 8.58 10.99 -16.85
CA VAL A 180 9.08 11.64 -18.08
C VAL A 180 7.93 12.29 -18.80
N GLY A 181 8.18 13.42 -19.42
CA GLY A 181 7.19 14.15 -20.21
C GLY A 181 7.37 15.66 -20.10
N PRO A 182 6.52 16.43 -20.79
CA PRO A 182 6.65 17.88 -20.89
C PRO A 182 6.57 18.61 -19.53
N ALA A 183 5.84 18.06 -18.54
CA ALA A 183 5.73 18.68 -17.23
C ALA A 183 6.92 18.42 -16.30
N PHE A 184 7.78 17.42 -16.61
CA PHE A 184 8.86 17.02 -15.73
C PHE A 184 10.22 17.62 -16.14
N LYS A 185 11.04 17.94 -15.14
CA LYS A 185 12.45 18.28 -15.35
C LYS A 185 13.22 17.05 -15.82
N GLN A 186 14.19 17.25 -16.69
CA GLN A 186 15.03 16.16 -17.24
C GLN A 186 16.30 15.98 -16.41
N GLY A 187 16.77 14.72 -16.28
CA GLY A 187 18.01 14.40 -15.62
C GLY A 187 18.02 14.67 -14.10
N LEU A 188 16.83 14.85 -13.49
CA LEU A 188 16.71 15.12 -12.07
C LEU A 188 16.63 13.79 -11.29
N ILE A 189 17.39 13.72 -10.21
CA ILE A 189 17.22 12.71 -9.15
C ILE A 189 16.70 13.45 -7.93
N VAL A 190 15.65 12.93 -7.32
CA VAL A 190 15.03 13.51 -6.13
C VAL A 190 15.21 12.57 -4.95
N GLU A 191 15.12 13.15 -3.74
CA GLU A 191 15.08 12.35 -2.52
C GLU A 191 13.86 11.42 -2.49
N PRO A 192 13.94 10.28 -1.80
CA PRO A 192 12.80 9.41 -1.58
C PRO A 192 11.62 10.17 -0.96
N PHE A 193 10.42 9.82 -1.37
CA PHE A 193 9.18 10.41 -0.85
C PHE A 193 8.11 9.33 -0.66
N GLU A 194 7.12 9.64 0.14
CA GLU A 194 6.01 8.71 0.44
C GLU A 194 5.04 8.59 -0.75
N SER A 195 4.58 7.38 -1.04
CA SER A 195 3.67 7.08 -2.15
C SER A 195 2.33 7.83 -2.05
N VAL A 196 1.90 8.19 -0.86
CA VAL A 196 0.70 9.01 -0.61
C VAL A 196 0.75 10.38 -1.32
N ASN A 197 1.95 10.89 -1.62
CA ASN A 197 2.14 12.17 -2.30
C ASN A 197 1.86 12.11 -3.82
N VAL A 198 1.80 10.90 -4.40
CA VAL A 198 1.54 10.72 -5.84
C VAL A 198 0.16 11.23 -6.23
N TYR A 199 -0.85 11.12 -5.36
CA TYR A 199 -2.19 11.65 -5.61
C TYR A 199 -2.17 13.17 -5.85
N ALA A 200 -1.51 13.92 -4.97
CA ALA A 200 -1.38 15.38 -5.10
C ALA A 200 -0.64 15.75 -6.39
N LEU A 201 0.42 15.00 -6.75
CA LEU A 201 1.14 15.19 -8.02
C LEU A 201 0.25 14.98 -9.24
N LEU A 202 -0.57 13.93 -9.23
CA LEU A 202 -1.50 13.66 -10.33
C LEU A 202 -2.57 14.75 -10.46
N CYS A 203 -3.11 15.26 -9.35
CA CYS A 203 -4.06 16.36 -9.35
C CYS A 203 -3.44 17.63 -9.96
N GLU A 204 -2.21 17.97 -9.60
CA GLU A 204 -1.48 19.11 -10.17
C GLU A 204 -1.28 18.94 -11.68
N LEU A 205 -0.83 17.76 -12.14
CA LEU A 205 -0.63 17.49 -13.57
C LEU A 205 -1.92 17.55 -14.38
N LEU A 206 -3.05 17.20 -13.78
CA LEU A 206 -4.37 17.23 -14.42
C LEU A 206 -5.09 18.57 -14.26
N GLY A 207 -4.57 19.50 -13.47
CA GLY A 207 -5.20 20.79 -13.20
C GLY A 207 -6.51 20.66 -12.43
N ILE A 208 -6.67 19.63 -11.58
CA ILE A 208 -7.86 19.42 -10.75
C ILE A 208 -7.56 19.68 -9.28
N ALA A 209 -8.55 20.20 -8.56
CA ALA A 209 -8.44 20.37 -7.11
C ALA A 209 -8.47 18.97 -6.44
N PRO A 210 -7.50 18.65 -5.55
CA PRO A 210 -7.54 17.40 -4.83
C PRO A 210 -8.66 17.38 -3.78
N GLU A 211 -9.25 16.21 -3.58
CA GLU A 211 -10.09 15.94 -2.40
C GLU A 211 -9.21 15.88 -1.13
N PRO A 212 -9.79 15.97 0.07
CA PRO A 212 -9.03 15.79 1.32
C PRO A 212 -8.21 14.49 1.31
N HIS A 213 -6.90 14.61 1.56
CA HIS A 213 -5.96 13.49 1.51
C HIS A 213 -4.78 13.71 2.47
N ASP A 214 -4.00 12.67 2.72
CA ASP A 214 -2.88 12.69 3.67
C ASP A 214 -1.53 13.06 3.03
N GLY A 215 -1.46 13.19 1.70
CA GLY A 215 -0.24 13.55 0.98
C GLY A 215 -0.02 15.06 0.85
N SER A 216 1.15 15.42 0.32
CA SER A 216 1.52 16.81 0.00
C SER A 216 2.15 16.91 -1.39
N LEU A 217 1.82 17.96 -2.11
CA LEU A 217 2.48 18.26 -3.37
C LEU A 217 3.94 18.74 -3.16
N ASP A 218 4.27 19.30 -1.99
CA ASP A 218 5.59 19.88 -1.73
C ASP A 218 6.72 18.86 -1.88
N ALA A 219 6.47 17.60 -1.53
CA ALA A 219 7.43 16.50 -1.69
C ALA A 219 7.79 16.20 -3.16
N THR A 220 6.91 16.54 -4.10
CA THR A 220 7.03 16.20 -5.52
C THR A 220 7.10 17.40 -6.45
N ARG A 221 6.74 18.59 -5.96
CA ARG A 221 6.73 19.84 -6.76
C ARG A 221 8.07 20.15 -7.42
N SER A 222 9.18 19.84 -6.77
CA SER A 222 10.53 20.07 -7.30
C SER A 222 10.82 19.33 -8.61
N MET A 223 10.07 18.26 -8.91
CA MET A 223 10.18 17.48 -10.15
C MET A 223 9.57 18.21 -11.35
N LEU A 224 8.63 19.11 -11.10
CA LEU A 224 7.90 19.78 -12.15
C LEU A 224 8.70 20.96 -12.72
N ARG A 225 8.55 21.17 -14.03
CA ARG A 225 8.96 22.43 -14.65
C ARG A 225 8.06 23.56 -14.13
N GLU A 226 8.62 24.72 -13.96
CA GLU A 226 7.79 25.91 -13.73
C GLU A 226 6.88 26.09 -14.94
N SER A 227 5.57 26.04 -14.75
CA SER A 227 4.63 26.47 -15.79
C SER A 227 4.98 27.90 -16.13
N PRO A 228 5.13 28.27 -17.42
CA PRO A 228 5.15 29.67 -17.76
C PRO A 228 3.89 30.30 -17.14
N ALA A 229 4.07 31.29 -16.28
CA ALA A 229 3.01 31.87 -15.49
C ALA A 229 1.76 32.11 -16.37
N CYS A 230 0.70 31.35 -16.12
CA CYS A 230 -0.57 31.59 -16.79
C CYS A 230 -0.99 33.03 -16.46
N PRO A 231 -1.16 33.91 -17.46
CA PRO A 231 -1.56 35.29 -17.19
C PRO A 231 -2.81 35.25 -16.32
N ALA A 232 -2.86 36.04 -15.27
CA ALA A 232 -3.93 36.09 -14.27
C ALA A 232 -5.35 36.26 -14.86
N SER A 233 -5.44 36.61 -16.15
CA SER A 233 -6.68 36.81 -16.92
C SER A 233 -7.41 35.52 -17.33
N LEU A 234 -6.80 34.30 -17.16
CA LEU A 234 -7.40 33.01 -17.53
C LEU A 234 -7.74 32.11 -16.31
N ARG A 235 -7.66 32.65 -15.10
CA ARG A 235 -8.22 31.93 -13.94
C ARG A 235 -9.74 31.95 -14.07
N ALA A 236 -10.34 30.79 -14.27
CA ALA A 236 -11.80 30.62 -14.23
C ALA A 236 -12.34 31.26 -12.93
N PRO A 237 -13.47 31.96 -12.97
CA PRO A 237 -14.05 32.52 -11.76
C PRO A 237 -14.36 31.36 -10.80
N THR A 238 -13.90 31.50 -9.55
CA THR A 238 -14.20 30.57 -8.46
C THR A 238 -15.69 30.26 -8.48
N ALA A 239 -16.01 28.95 -8.63
CA ALA A 239 -17.38 28.47 -8.62
C ALA A 239 -18.09 28.97 -7.35
N ARG A 240 -19.19 29.70 -7.51
CA ARG A 240 -20.05 30.09 -6.39
C ARG A 240 -20.54 28.82 -5.69
N PRO A 241 -20.55 28.78 -4.36
CA PRO A 241 -21.12 27.63 -3.63
C PRO A 241 -22.59 27.48 -4.01
N LEU A 242 -22.98 26.30 -4.47
CA LEU A 242 -24.35 25.92 -4.70
C LEU A 242 -25.12 26.04 -3.38
N ARG A 243 -26.01 27.02 -3.29
CA ARG A 243 -26.96 27.14 -2.18
C ARG A 243 -27.81 25.86 -2.16
N ALA A 244 -27.75 25.12 -1.07
CA ALA A 244 -28.67 24.05 -0.78
C ALA A 244 -30.11 24.57 -0.87
N ARG A 245 -30.87 24.06 -1.84
CA ARG A 245 -32.32 24.28 -1.89
C ARG A 245 -32.95 23.38 -0.81
N HIS A 246 -33.48 24.00 0.23
CA HIS A 246 -34.36 23.35 1.18
C HIS A 246 -35.61 22.88 0.41
N CYS A 247 -35.77 21.55 0.31
CA CYS A 247 -37.10 20.98 0.03
C CYS A 247 -37.97 21.18 1.28
N ARG A 248 -38.95 22.07 1.18
CA ARG A 248 -40.07 22.11 2.14
C ARG A 248 -40.91 20.89 1.85
N THR A 249 -41.10 20.04 2.85
CA THR A 249 -42.21 19.09 2.91
C THR A 249 -43.43 19.85 3.34
N ASP A 250 -44.34 20.13 2.41
CA ASP A 250 -45.70 20.55 2.75
C ASP A 250 -46.50 19.28 3.14
N SER A 251 -46.84 19.24 4.41
CA SER A 251 -47.88 18.36 4.94
C SER A 251 -49.24 19.00 4.62
N ALA A 252 -50.11 18.30 3.90
CA ALA A 252 -51.50 18.63 3.81
C ALA A 252 -52.37 17.35 3.90
N THR A 253 -53.16 17.34 4.98
CA THR A 253 -54.41 16.61 5.26
C THR A 253 -54.48 15.13 4.92
#